data_624e24ddc67eaca4776da3194c5de7c8
#
_entry.id   624e24ddc67eaca4776da3194c5de7c8
#
_cell.length_a   1.000
_cell.length_b   1.000
_cell.length_c   1.000
_cell.angle_alpha   90.00
_cell.angle_beta   90.00
_cell.angle_gamma   90.00
#
_symmetry.space_group_name_H-M   'P 1'
#
loop_
_entity.id
_entity.type
_entity.pdbx_description
1 polymer ?
#
loop_
_entity_poly.entity_id
_entity_poly.type
_entity_poly.pdbx_seq_one_letter_code
_entity_poly.pdbx_strand_id
1 'polypeptide(L)'
;MKTNVFSIDGSQSAKTIELNDEVFNREVSEGTIYYAVNNELANRRVGTASTKTRGEVNFSNAKPYRQKGTAGNARAGDRKSPVWVGGGTIFGPKPRDYSYALPKKMKRLAMKSLLSKGVQEERLVVVEDFSIESGKTKELNQILKNFVADEKRTVLILGDDDTMTRRAARNIPYLRVLSYNRLSAKELLYGRKLLVLESAAKGLNEFYGDKQGDQK
;
A
#
# COMPACT_ATOMS: atom_id res chain seq x y z
N MET A 1 9.64 -15.07 -21.10
CA MET A 1 9.83 -13.95 -22.06
C MET A 1 11.21 -13.33 -21.83
N LYS A 2 11.86 -12.77 -22.89
CA LYS A 2 13.17 -12.09 -22.75
C LYS A 2 12.97 -10.60 -22.70
N THR A 3 13.64 -9.93 -21.75
CA THR A 3 13.58 -8.47 -21.58
C THR A 3 15.01 -7.91 -21.51
N ASN A 4 15.22 -6.73 -22.10
CA ASN A 4 16.50 -6.06 -22.08
C ASN A 4 16.77 -5.43 -20.71
N VAL A 5 18.02 -5.45 -20.28
CA VAL A 5 18.47 -4.80 -19.06
C VAL A 5 19.02 -3.42 -19.42
N PHE A 6 18.69 -2.42 -18.63
CA PHE A 6 19.18 -1.06 -18.79
C PHE A 6 20.33 -0.78 -17.82
N SER A 7 21.35 -0.09 -18.30
CA SER A 7 22.42 0.42 -17.46
C SER A 7 21.93 1.59 -16.59
N ILE A 8 22.68 1.92 -15.55
CA ILE A 8 22.39 3.04 -14.63
C ILE A 8 22.23 4.39 -15.38
N ASP A 9 22.92 4.54 -16.50
CA ASP A 9 22.86 5.74 -17.35
C ASP A 9 21.59 5.83 -18.22
N GLY A 10 20.69 4.85 -18.13
CA GLY A 10 19.48 4.79 -18.94
C GLY A 10 19.68 4.24 -20.35
N SER A 11 20.91 3.85 -20.71
CA SER A 11 21.21 3.19 -21.99
C SER A 11 20.84 1.69 -21.91
N GLN A 12 20.45 1.11 -23.05
CA GLN A 12 20.16 -0.30 -23.14
C GLN A 12 21.46 -1.11 -23.10
N SER A 13 21.60 -2.01 -22.14
CA SER A 13 22.72 -2.94 -22.05
C SER A 13 22.59 -4.08 -23.06
N ALA A 14 23.69 -4.69 -23.45
CA ALA A 14 23.68 -5.91 -24.27
C ALA A 14 23.13 -7.14 -23.53
N LYS A 15 22.92 -7.01 -22.21
CA LYS A 15 22.39 -8.09 -21.37
C LYS A 15 20.88 -8.24 -21.54
N THR A 16 20.44 -9.50 -21.60
CA THR A 16 19.01 -9.85 -21.55
C THR A 16 18.75 -10.76 -20.38
N ILE A 17 17.62 -10.57 -19.74
CA ILE A 17 17.15 -11.45 -18.64
C ILE A 17 15.92 -12.22 -19.08
N GLU A 18 15.84 -13.48 -18.66
CA GLU A 18 14.67 -14.32 -18.87
C GLU A 18 13.70 -14.16 -17.71
N LEU A 19 12.51 -13.67 -18.02
CA LEU A 19 11.39 -13.53 -17.09
C LEU A 19 10.45 -14.73 -17.27
N ASN A 20 9.98 -15.29 -16.14
CA ASN A 20 9.08 -16.44 -16.17
C ASN A 20 7.68 -16.01 -16.68
N ASP A 21 7.19 -16.66 -17.73
CA ASP A 21 5.89 -16.35 -18.34
C ASP A 21 4.71 -16.53 -17.37
N GLU A 22 4.80 -17.46 -16.42
CA GLU A 22 3.78 -17.65 -15.39
C GLU A 22 3.63 -16.47 -14.43
N VAL A 23 4.67 -15.64 -14.32
CA VAL A 23 4.70 -14.48 -13.41
C VAL A 23 4.47 -13.17 -14.15
N PHE A 24 5.04 -13.03 -15.36
CA PHE A 24 5.08 -11.75 -16.08
C PHE A 24 4.24 -11.70 -17.35
N ASN A 25 3.73 -12.84 -17.81
CA ASN A 25 2.91 -12.95 -19.04
C ASN A 25 1.60 -13.70 -18.80
N ARG A 26 1.03 -13.55 -17.61
CA ARG A 26 -0.23 -14.18 -17.25
C ARG A 26 -1.42 -13.28 -17.59
N GLU A 27 -2.59 -13.88 -17.80
CA GLU A 27 -3.86 -13.18 -17.89
C GLU A 27 -4.12 -12.36 -16.63
N VAL A 28 -4.48 -11.07 -16.80
CA VAL A 28 -4.67 -10.13 -15.70
C VAL A 28 -6.05 -10.34 -15.08
N SER A 29 -6.10 -10.72 -13.81
CA SER A 29 -7.33 -10.84 -13.03
C SER A 29 -7.59 -9.56 -12.24
N GLU A 30 -8.40 -8.64 -12.79
CA GLU A 30 -8.71 -7.35 -12.13
C GLU A 30 -9.43 -7.52 -10.78
N GLY A 31 -10.31 -8.52 -10.67
CA GLY A 31 -11.01 -8.81 -9.42
C GLY A 31 -10.07 -9.17 -8.28
N THR A 32 -9.03 -9.98 -8.53
CA THR A 32 -8.05 -10.33 -7.49
C THR A 32 -7.18 -9.14 -7.09
N ILE A 33 -6.83 -8.28 -8.05
CA ILE A 33 -6.11 -7.02 -7.79
C ILE A 33 -6.94 -6.11 -6.88
N TYR A 34 -8.23 -5.92 -7.20
CA TYR A 34 -9.14 -5.12 -6.40
C TYR A 34 -9.23 -5.60 -4.94
N TYR A 35 -9.43 -6.90 -4.73
CA TYR A 35 -9.48 -7.45 -3.37
C TYR A 35 -8.15 -7.32 -2.63
N ALA A 36 -7.01 -7.51 -3.30
CA ALA A 36 -5.69 -7.37 -2.67
C ALA A 36 -5.43 -5.92 -2.24
N VAL A 37 -5.73 -4.94 -3.09
CA VAL A 37 -5.56 -3.52 -2.76
C VAL A 37 -6.49 -3.10 -1.63
N ASN A 38 -7.77 -3.50 -1.66
CA ASN A 38 -8.70 -3.19 -0.59
C ASN A 38 -8.30 -3.82 0.75
N ASN A 39 -7.78 -5.05 0.72
CA ASN A 39 -7.25 -5.71 1.90
C ASN A 39 -6.07 -4.92 2.51
N GLU A 40 -5.11 -4.48 1.68
CA GLU A 40 -3.99 -3.67 2.16
C GLU A 40 -4.46 -2.33 2.75
N LEU A 41 -5.43 -1.68 2.12
CA LEU A 41 -6.00 -0.41 2.59
C LEU A 41 -6.75 -0.60 3.91
N ALA A 42 -7.57 -1.63 4.03
CA ALA A 42 -8.31 -1.95 5.24
C ALA A 42 -7.37 -2.27 6.41
N ASN A 43 -6.33 -3.09 6.16
CA ASN A 43 -5.35 -3.47 7.18
C ASN A 43 -4.46 -2.30 7.66
N ARG A 44 -4.42 -1.19 6.93
CA ARG A 44 -3.74 0.05 7.36
C ARG A 44 -4.60 0.95 8.24
N ARG A 45 -5.93 0.71 8.31
CA ARG A 45 -6.82 1.53 9.14
C ARG A 45 -6.65 1.16 10.61
N VAL A 46 -6.34 2.15 11.43
CA VAL A 46 -6.13 1.96 12.87
C VAL A 46 -7.46 1.79 13.63
N GLY A 47 -8.53 2.44 13.17
CA GLY A 47 -9.88 2.27 13.73
C GLY A 47 -10.08 2.82 15.13
N THR A 48 -9.36 3.87 15.53
CA THR A 48 -9.37 4.46 16.88
C THR A 48 -10.50 5.47 17.12
N ALA A 49 -11.31 5.80 16.09
CA ALA A 49 -12.39 6.76 16.24
C ALA A 49 -13.39 6.28 17.31
N SER A 50 -13.68 7.13 18.30
CA SER A 50 -14.59 6.82 19.41
C SER A 50 -15.46 8.03 19.73
N THR A 51 -16.72 7.77 19.99
CA THR A 51 -17.69 8.75 20.50
C THR A 51 -18.26 8.26 21.82
N LYS A 52 -18.67 9.19 22.67
CA LYS A 52 -19.29 8.87 23.95
C LYS A 52 -20.80 8.77 23.77
N THR A 53 -21.35 7.63 24.19
CA THR A 53 -22.79 7.44 24.33
C THR A 53 -23.31 8.20 25.56
N ARG A 54 -24.62 8.34 25.69
CA ARG A 54 -25.22 9.04 26.85
C ARG A 54 -24.83 8.43 28.19
N GLY A 55 -24.50 7.12 28.27
CA GLY A 55 -24.02 6.47 29.48
C GLY A 55 -22.57 6.81 29.82
N GLU A 56 -21.76 7.13 28.81
CA GLU A 56 -20.32 7.43 28.94
C GLU A 56 -20.02 8.93 29.15
N VAL A 57 -20.99 9.81 28.86
CA VAL A 57 -20.85 11.26 29.04
C VAL A 57 -20.90 11.59 30.52
N ASN A 58 -19.92 12.33 30.99
CA ASN A 58 -19.82 12.71 32.41
C ASN A 58 -20.61 13.98 32.71
N PHE A 59 -21.92 13.85 32.87
CA PHE A 59 -22.82 14.88 33.35
C PHE A 59 -23.60 14.43 34.57
N SER A 60 -24.18 15.39 35.34
CA SER A 60 -25.09 15.08 36.42
C SER A 60 -26.34 14.36 35.92
N ASN A 61 -26.81 13.40 36.69
CA ASN A 61 -28.10 12.72 36.44
C ASN A 61 -29.30 13.51 36.96
N ALA A 62 -29.08 14.68 37.58
CA ALA A 62 -30.14 15.54 38.08
C ALA A 62 -31.02 16.07 36.96
N LYS A 63 -32.32 16.13 37.20
CA LYS A 63 -33.28 16.73 36.28
C LYS A 63 -32.93 18.22 36.07
N PRO A 64 -32.71 18.67 34.80
CA PRO A 64 -32.26 20.05 34.52
C PRO A 64 -33.21 21.16 35.02
N TYR A 65 -34.51 20.89 34.99
CA TYR A 65 -35.53 21.82 35.35
C TYR A 65 -36.54 21.23 36.35
N ARG A 66 -37.06 22.06 37.25
CA ARG A 66 -38.14 21.68 38.14
C ARG A 66 -39.42 21.36 37.36
N GLN A 67 -40.31 20.57 38.00
CA GLN A 67 -41.52 20.06 37.33
C GLN A 67 -42.54 21.16 36.91
N LYS A 68 -42.64 22.20 37.72
CA LYS A 68 -43.56 23.35 37.49
C LYS A 68 -42.80 24.66 37.60
N GLY A 69 -43.39 25.76 37.02
CA GLY A 69 -42.79 27.08 37.14
C GLY A 69 -41.60 27.39 36.21
N THR A 70 -41.49 26.65 35.08
CA THR A 70 -40.51 26.87 33.98
C THR A 70 -41.27 27.19 32.72
N ALA A 71 -41.80 28.38 32.60
CA ALA A 71 -42.60 28.81 31.46
C ALA A 71 -41.78 28.73 30.15
N GLY A 72 -42.34 28.13 29.12
CA GLY A 72 -41.76 28.08 27.76
C GLY A 72 -40.60 27.12 27.50
N ASN A 73 -40.00 26.55 28.53
CA ASN A 73 -38.87 25.62 28.32
C ASN A 73 -39.35 24.17 28.07
N ALA A 74 -38.85 23.58 27.01
CA ALA A 74 -39.01 22.13 26.79
C ALA A 74 -38.40 21.33 27.95
N ARG A 75 -39.14 20.34 28.47
CA ARG A 75 -38.69 19.51 29.59
C ARG A 75 -37.92 18.31 29.06
N ALA A 76 -36.70 18.16 29.51
CA ALA A 76 -35.83 17.04 29.25
C ALA A 76 -35.48 16.32 30.54
N GLY A 77 -35.36 14.99 30.45
CA GLY A 77 -35.07 14.17 31.64
C GLY A 77 -33.64 14.23 32.10
N ASP A 78 -32.66 14.28 31.18
CA ASP A 78 -31.23 14.25 31.48
C ASP A 78 -30.46 15.07 30.44
N ARG A 79 -29.44 15.79 30.87
CA ARG A 79 -28.52 16.55 30.01
C ARG A 79 -27.61 15.66 29.16
N LYS A 80 -27.48 14.40 29.52
CA LYS A 80 -26.75 13.38 28.72
C LYS A 80 -27.46 13.00 27.44
N SER A 81 -28.74 13.36 27.30
CA SER A 81 -29.56 13.05 26.12
C SER A 81 -28.89 13.61 24.85
N PRO A 82 -28.93 12.85 23.74
CA PRO A 82 -28.36 13.29 22.45
C PRO A 82 -29.05 14.52 21.85
N VAL A 83 -30.21 14.89 22.33
CA VAL A 83 -30.94 16.10 21.92
C VAL A 83 -30.27 17.39 22.42
N TRP A 84 -29.50 17.30 23.49
CA TRP A 84 -28.81 18.43 24.06
C TRP A 84 -27.43 18.65 23.44
N VAL A 85 -27.04 19.92 23.31
CA VAL A 85 -25.67 20.29 22.95
C VAL A 85 -24.70 19.76 24.02
N GLY A 86 -23.71 18.99 23.60
CA GLY A 86 -22.79 18.30 24.52
C GLY A 86 -23.30 16.96 25.09
N GLY A 87 -24.50 16.53 24.72
CA GLY A 87 -25.03 15.21 25.05
C GLY A 87 -24.33 14.07 24.32
N GLY A 88 -24.74 12.83 24.61
CA GLY A 88 -24.16 11.65 23.99
C GLY A 88 -24.49 11.50 22.51
N THR A 89 -23.61 10.86 21.77
CA THR A 89 -23.82 10.56 20.34
C THR A 89 -24.56 9.24 20.16
N ILE A 90 -25.59 9.23 19.30
CA ILE A 90 -26.30 8.00 18.93
C ILE A 90 -25.62 7.40 17.70
N PHE A 91 -25.39 6.07 17.71
CA PHE A 91 -24.76 5.34 16.59
C PHE A 91 -23.43 5.92 16.11
N GLY A 92 -22.70 6.59 17.00
CA GLY A 92 -21.37 7.12 16.67
C GLY A 92 -20.32 6.02 16.52
N PRO A 93 -19.17 6.34 15.92
CA PRO A 93 -18.11 5.38 15.74
C PRO A 93 -17.58 4.86 17.09
N LYS A 94 -17.31 3.57 17.14
CA LYS A 94 -16.62 2.90 18.25
C LYS A 94 -15.31 2.31 17.72
N PRO A 95 -14.26 2.23 18.54
CA PRO A 95 -13.02 1.59 18.14
C PRO A 95 -13.28 0.17 17.66
N ARG A 96 -12.76 -0.16 16.48
CA ARG A 96 -12.88 -1.50 15.91
C ARG A 96 -11.68 -1.81 15.02
N ASP A 97 -11.39 -3.08 14.86
CA ASP A 97 -10.45 -3.58 13.88
C ASP A 97 -11.12 -3.66 12.49
N TYR A 98 -10.43 -3.16 11.47
CA TYR A 98 -10.85 -3.23 10.07
C TYR A 98 -10.08 -4.30 9.29
N SER A 99 -9.10 -4.95 9.93
CA SER A 99 -8.26 -5.92 9.26
C SER A 99 -9.04 -7.21 8.94
N TYR A 100 -8.71 -7.80 7.81
CA TYR A 100 -9.19 -9.11 7.42
C TYR A 100 -8.15 -9.88 6.64
N ALA A 101 -8.22 -11.20 6.66
CA ALA A 101 -7.31 -12.08 5.96
C ALA A 101 -7.82 -12.39 4.55
N LEU A 102 -6.91 -12.31 3.56
CA LEU A 102 -7.15 -12.76 2.20
C LEU A 102 -6.43 -14.10 1.98
N PRO A 103 -7.02 -15.09 1.27
CA PRO A 103 -6.37 -16.37 0.97
C PRO A 103 -5.01 -16.20 0.29
N LYS A 104 -4.01 -16.99 0.69
CA LYS A 104 -2.64 -16.91 0.14
C LYS A 104 -2.59 -17.05 -1.38
N LYS A 105 -3.37 -17.99 -1.94
CA LYS A 105 -3.47 -18.22 -3.40
C LYS A 105 -3.96 -16.95 -4.13
N MET A 106 -4.97 -16.27 -3.58
CA MET A 106 -5.51 -15.04 -4.15
C MET A 106 -4.50 -13.89 -4.09
N LYS A 107 -3.76 -13.74 -2.98
CA LYS A 107 -2.68 -12.74 -2.87
C LYS A 107 -1.59 -12.97 -3.91
N ARG A 108 -1.13 -14.23 -4.06
CA ARG A 108 -0.11 -14.59 -5.07
C ARG A 108 -0.60 -14.30 -6.49
N LEU A 109 -1.85 -14.66 -6.80
CA LEU A 109 -2.46 -14.39 -8.10
C LEU A 109 -2.54 -12.90 -8.40
N ALA A 110 -2.93 -12.09 -7.42
CA ALA A 110 -2.98 -10.64 -7.57
C ALA A 110 -1.59 -10.04 -7.87
N MET A 111 -0.53 -10.51 -7.19
CA MET A 111 0.83 -10.04 -7.46
C MET A 111 1.32 -10.43 -8.85
N LYS A 112 1.11 -11.69 -9.26
CA LYS A 112 1.41 -12.14 -10.64
C LYS A 112 0.66 -11.29 -11.67
N SER A 113 -0.63 -11.05 -11.48
CA SER A 113 -1.45 -10.20 -12.37
C SER A 113 -0.95 -8.75 -12.44
N LEU A 114 -0.49 -8.17 -11.32
CA LEU A 114 0.06 -6.80 -11.29
C LEU A 114 1.40 -6.69 -12.03
N LEU A 115 2.27 -7.68 -11.88
CA LEU A 115 3.54 -7.74 -12.59
C LEU A 115 3.31 -7.91 -14.10
N SER A 116 2.40 -8.83 -14.50
CA SER A 116 2.00 -9.01 -15.91
C SER A 116 1.40 -7.73 -16.50
N LYS A 117 0.52 -7.05 -15.76
CA LYS A 117 -0.04 -5.75 -16.18
C LYS A 117 1.05 -4.69 -16.34
N GLY A 118 2.04 -4.67 -15.46
CA GLY A 118 3.20 -3.75 -15.56
C GLY A 118 4.03 -3.98 -16.82
N VAL A 119 4.15 -5.22 -17.27
CA VAL A 119 4.81 -5.57 -18.53
C VAL A 119 3.96 -5.18 -19.73
N GLN A 120 2.66 -5.54 -19.74
CA GLN A 120 1.72 -5.22 -20.84
C GLN A 120 1.59 -3.71 -21.09
N GLU A 121 1.66 -2.90 -20.04
CA GLU A 121 1.59 -1.44 -20.13
C GLU A 121 2.98 -0.78 -20.29
N GLU A 122 4.04 -1.55 -20.55
CA GLU A 122 5.42 -1.06 -20.72
C GLU A 122 5.92 -0.19 -19.56
N ARG A 123 5.39 -0.42 -18.36
CA ARG A 123 5.79 0.29 -17.14
C ARG A 123 6.98 -0.35 -16.43
N LEU A 124 7.22 -1.63 -16.69
CA LEU A 124 8.28 -2.40 -16.05
C LEU A 124 9.59 -2.26 -16.82
N VAL A 125 10.62 -1.81 -16.14
CA VAL A 125 11.98 -1.65 -16.67
C VAL A 125 12.94 -2.40 -15.75
N VAL A 126 13.75 -3.28 -16.33
CA VAL A 126 14.81 -3.98 -15.60
C VAL A 126 16.09 -3.19 -15.69
N VAL A 127 16.71 -2.92 -14.54
CA VAL A 127 17.94 -2.11 -14.41
C VAL A 127 19.05 -2.96 -13.82
N GLU A 128 20.27 -2.73 -14.21
CA GLU A 128 21.44 -3.34 -13.58
C GLU A 128 21.48 -3.07 -12.08
N ASP A 129 22.04 -4.00 -11.32
CA ASP A 129 22.14 -3.84 -9.88
C ASP A 129 23.05 -2.67 -9.53
N PHE A 130 22.59 -1.83 -8.63
CA PHE A 130 23.36 -0.73 -8.05
C PHE A 130 23.14 -0.64 -6.55
N SER A 131 24.12 -0.15 -5.83
CA SER A 131 24.02 0.16 -4.40
C SER A 131 24.54 1.58 -4.15
N ILE A 132 23.97 2.25 -3.15
CA ILE A 132 24.35 3.63 -2.78
C ILE A 132 25.01 3.57 -1.40
N GLU A 133 26.34 3.51 -1.37
CA GLU A 133 27.11 3.42 -0.13
C GLU A 133 26.96 4.67 0.75
N SER A 134 26.86 5.85 0.14
CA SER A 134 26.74 7.13 0.85
C SER A 134 25.38 7.34 1.52
N GLY A 135 24.32 6.66 1.08
CA GLY A 135 22.94 6.86 1.51
C GLY A 135 22.36 8.25 1.19
N LYS A 136 23.00 8.98 0.25
CA LYS A 136 22.56 10.34 -0.13
C LYS A 136 21.45 10.30 -1.17
N THR A 137 20.39 11.07 -0.95
CA THR A 137 19.26 11.21 -1.87
C THR A 137 19.64 11.80 -3.23
N LYS A 138 20.67 12.66 -3.27
CA LYS A 138 21.13 13.30 -4.50
C LYS A 138 21.62 12.29 -5.54
N GLU A 139 22.40 11.30 -5.11
CA GLU A 139 22.91 10.24 -5.98
C GLU A 139 21.78 9.38 -6.55
N LEU A 140 20.85 8.94 -5.69
CA LEU A 140 19.68 8.18 -6.16
C LEU A 140 18.81 9.00 -7.13
N ASN A 141 18.62 10.28 -6.84
CA ASN A 141 17.80 11.14 -7.70
C ASN A 141 18.45 11.36 -9.08
N GLN A 142 19.79 11.40 -9.18
CA GLN A 142 20.49 11.45 -10.46
C GLN A 142 20.21 10.19 -11.29
N ILE A 143 20.30 9.00 -10.67
CA ILE A 143 19.99 7.74 -11.34
C ILE A 143 18.53 7.71 -11.80
N LEU A 144 17.59 8.11 -10.94
CA LEU A 144 16.18 8.11 -11.28
C LEU A 144 15.82 9.03 -12.45
N LYS A 145 16.46 10.17 -12.59
CA LYS A 145 16.23 11.10 -13.70
C LYS A 145 16.53 10.48 -15.07
N ASN A 146 17.43 9.50 -15.16
CA ASN A 146 17.72 8.79 -16.40
C ASN A 146 16.55 7.90 -16.87
N PHE A 147 15.69 7.45 -15.92
CA PHE A 147 14.57 6.55 -16.22
C PHE A 147 13.21 7.24 -16.18
N VAL A 148 13.09 8.33 -15.40
CA VAL A 148 11.83 9.00 -15.14
C VAL A 148 12.00 10.49 -15.41
N ALA A 149 11.53 10.94 -16.57
CA ALA A 149 11.63 12.35 -16.99
C ALA A 149 10.79 13.29 -16.11
N ASP A 150 9.63 12.82 -15.65
CA ASP A 150 8.73 13.54 -14.75
C ASP A 150 8.75 12.90 -13.35
N GLU A 151 8.46 13.68 -12.30
CA GLU A 151 8.33 13.20 -10.91
C GLU A 151 7.07 12.33 -10.71
N LYS A 152 6.91 11.31 -11.58
CA LYS A 152 5.79 10.37 -11.50
C LYS A 152 6.07 9.31 -10.45
N ARG A 153 5.00 8.83 -9.82
CA ARG A 153 5.09 7.77 -8.81
C ARG A 153 5.81 6.55 -9.35
N THR A 154 7.00 6.30 -8.82
CA THR A 154 7.91 5.24 -9.24
C THR A 154 8.08 4.23 -8.11
N VAL A 155 8.14 2.96 -8.47
CA VAL A 155 8.42 1.86 -7.53
C VAL A 155 9.76 1.24 -7.90
N LEU A 156 10.69 1.20 -6.96
CA LEU A 156 11.97 0.52 -7.09
C LEU A 156 11.91 -0.81 -6.33
N ILE A 157 12.18 -1.91 -7.01
CA ILE A 157 12.18 -3.25 -6.42
C ILE A 157 13.61 -3.73 -6.29
N LEU A 158 14.02 -3.96 -5.04
CA LEU A 158 15.37 -4.41 -4.67
C LEU A 158 15.42 -5.94 -4.52
N GLY A 159 16.57 -6.52 -4.84
CA GLY A 159 16.89 -7.94 -4.62
C GLY A 159 17.14 -8.25 -3.15
N ASP A 160 17.84 -7.36 -2.47
CA ASP A 160 18.19 -7.49 -1.05
C ASP A 160 17.66 -6.31 -0.22
N ASP A 161 17.75 -6.44 1.11
CA ASP A 161 17.41 -5.37 2.06
C ASP A 161 18.58 -4.36 2.16
N ASP A 162 18.91 -3.68 1.06
CA ASP A 162 19.89 -2.59 1.06
C ASP A 162 19.34 -1.40 1.87
N THR A 163 19.89 -1.28 3.09
CA THR A 163 19.49 -0.25 4.05
C THR A 163 19.88 1.15 3.59
N MET A 164 21.01 1.28 2.87
CA MET A 164 21.53 2.57 2.41
C MET A 164 20.72 3.11 1.23
N THR A 165 20.41 2.27 0.26
CA THR A 165 19.50 2.66 -0.84
C THR A 165 18.10 3.01 -0.32
N ARG A 166 17.56 2.27 0.67
CA ARG A 166 16.29 2.63 1.34
C ARG A 166 16.38 3.97 2.08
N ARG A 167 17.49 4.24 2.75
CA ARG A 167 17.72 5.54 3.42
C ARG A 167 17.75 6.68 2.41
N ALA A 168 18.47 6.52 1.30
CA ALA A 168 18.52 7.50 0.22
C ALA A 168 17.13 7.79 -0.40
N ALA A 169 16.30 6.74 -0.55
CA ALA A 169 14.97 6.83 -1.15
C ALA A 169 13.91 7.47 -0.25
N ARG A 170 14.07 7.39 1.08
CA ARG A 170 13.04 7.78 2.05
C ARG A 170 12.54 9.22 1.91
N ASN A 171 13.42 10.13 1.50
CA ASN A 171 13.09 11.56 1.35
C ASN A 171 12.52 11.92 -0.04
N ILE A 172 12.45 10.97 -0.97
CA ILE A 172 11.92 11.22 -2.32
C ILE A 172 10.42 10.89 -2.30
N PRO A 173 9.51 11.88 -2.43
CA PRO A 173 8.07 11.69 -2.19
C PRO A 173 7.40 10.79 -3.25
N TYR A 174 7.86 10.82 -4.48
CA TYR A 174 7.31 10.03 -5.59
C TYR A 174 7.92 8.62 -5.71
N LEU A 175 8.99 8.31 -4.95
CA LEU A 175 9.64 7.00 -4.95
C LEU A 175 9.14 6.11 -3.83
N ARG A 176 8.87 4.85 -4.13
CA ARG A 176 8.63 3.78 -3.17
C ARG A 176 9.59 2.64 -3.42
N VAL A 177 10.26 2.19 -2.37
CA VAL A 177 11.20 1.06 -2.43
C VAL A 177 10.56 -0.15 -1.79
N LEU A 178 10.58 -1.27 -2.51
CA LEU A 178 10.05 -2.56 -2.07
C LEU A 178 11.13 -3.63 -2.25
N SER A 179 11.12 -4.65 -1.39
CA SER A 179 11.89 -5.88 -1.65
C SER A 179 11.04 -6.83 -2.48
N TYR A 180 11.67 -7.68 -3.29
CA TYR A 180 10.99 -8.66 -4.14
C TYR A 180 10.09 -9.62 -3.34
N ASN A 181 10.42 -9.93 -2.10
CA ASN A 181 9.66 -10.82 -1.22
C ASN A 181 8.52 -10.13 -0.45
N ARG A 182 8.49 -8.78 -0.42
CA ARG A 182 7.50 -7.96 0.30
C ARG A 182 6.89 -6.90 -0.61
N LEU A 183 6.28 -7.34 -1.69
CA LEU A 183 5.58 -6.45 -2.60
C LEU A 183 4.26 -5.96 -1.99
N SER A 184 3.84 -4.76 -2.36
CA SER A 184 2.53 -4.18 -2.03
C SER A 184 1.71 -4.02 -3.30
N ALA A 185 0.51 -4.61 -3.31
CA ALA A 185 -0.41 -4.53 -4.44
C ALA A 185 -0.79 -3.09 -4.76
N LYS A 186 -1.01 -2.27 -3.73
CA LYS A 186 -1.29 -0.84 -3.87
C LYS A 186 -0.16 -0.11 -4.58
N GLU A 187 1.08 -0.30 -4.15
CA GLU A 187 2.21 0.42 -4.72
C GLU A 187 2.46 0.02 -6.18
N LEU A 188 2.34 -1.28 -6.50
CA LEU A 188 2.47 -1.78 -7.87
C LEU A 188 1.35 -1.25 -8.79
N LEU A 189 0.11 -1.18 -8.31
CA LEU A 189 -1.01 -0.66 -9.10
C LEU A 189 -0.87 0.83 -9.40
N TYR A 190 -0.53 1.62 -8.40
CA TYR A 190 -0.43 3.07 -8.53
C TYR A 190 0.92 3.56 -9.09
N GLY A 191 1.94 2.70 -9.13
CA GLY A 191 3.23 3.01 -9.74
C GLY A 191 3.12 3.23 -11.24
N ARG A 192 3.56 4.38 -11.73
CA ARG A 192 3.62 4.69 -13.17
C ARG A 192 4.83 4.08 -13.85
N LYS A 193 5.92 3.92 -13.11
CA LYS A 193 7.13 3.20 -13.52
C LYS A 193 7.50 2.19 -12.44
N LEU A 194 7.89 1.00 -12.87
CA LEU A 194 8.36 -0.09 -12.03
C LEU A 194 9.81 -0.38 -12.42
N LEU A 195 10.74 0.06 -11.61
CA LEU A 195 12.17 -0.21 -11.79
C LEU A 195 12.52 -1.45 -11.00
N VAL A 196 12.96 -2.48 -11.66
CA VAL A 196 13.28 -3.78 -11.05
C VAL A 196 14.77 -4.02 -11.22
N LEU A 197 15.50 -4.21 -10.14
CA LEU A 197 16.92 -4.58 -10.22
C LEU A 197 17.08 -6.00 -10.80
N GLU A 198 18.18 -6.28 -11.46
CA GLU A 198 18.46 -7.58 -12.07
C GLU A 198 18.36 -8.72 -11.05
N SER A 199 18.96 -8.56 -9.86
CA SER A 199 18.86 -9.50 -8.74
C SER A 199 17.42 -9.69 -8.26
N ALA A 200 16.65 -8.58 -8.20
CA ALA A 200 15.23 -8.63 -7.82
C ALA A 200 14.39 -9.39 -8.86
N ALA A 201 14.67 -9.20 -10.15
CA ALA A 201 13.95 -9.91 -11.22
C ALA A 201 14.17 -11.42 -11.14
N LYS A 202 15.40 -11.86 -10.86
CA LYS A 202 15.72 -13.26 -10.59
C LYS A 202 14.98 -13.79 -9.36
N GLY A 203 14.99 -13.01 -8.27
CA GLY A 203 14.28 -13.35 -7.04
C GLY A 203 12.75 -13.43 -7.24
N LEU A 204 12.16 -12.56 -8.06
CA LEU A 204 10.73 -12.62 -8.41
C LEU A 204 10.37 -13.87 -9.20
N ASN A 205 11.23 -14.28 -10.14
CA ASN A 205 11.04 -15.53 -10.90
C ASN A 205 10.97 -16.74 -9.95
N GLU A 206 11.85 -16.81 -8.96
CA GLU A 206 11.90 -17.92 -8.00
C GLU A 206 10.78 -17.86 -6.96
N PHE A 207 10.46 -16.66 -6.46
CA PHE A 207 9.50 -16.49 -5.36
C PHE A 207 8.05 -16.68 -5.80
N TYR A 208 7.71 -16.18 -6.99
CA TYR A 208 6.35 -16.27 -7.55
C TYR A 208 6.21 -17.38 -8.59
N GLY A 209 7.30 -17.94 -9.12
CA GLY A 209 7.27 -19.13 -9.96
C GLY A 209 6.59 -20.30 -9.22
N ASP A 210 5.88 -21.16 -9.93
CA ASP A 210 5.26 -22.31 -9.30
C ASP A 210 6.36 -23.29 -8.88
N LYS A 211 6.55 -23.43 -7.57
CA LYS A 211 7.31 -24.56 -7.04
C LYS A 211 6.53 -25.81 -7.38
N GLN A 212 7.13 -26.72 -8.14
CA GLN A 212 6.60 -28.06 -8.43
C GLN A 212 6.30 -28.83 -7.13
N GLY A 213 5.32 -28.41 -6.36
CA GLY A 213 5.01 -29.01 -5.05
C GLY A 213 3.74 -28.50 -4.39
N ASP A 214 3.16 -27.38 -4.82
CA ASP A 214 1.92 -26.83 -4.22
C ASP A 214 0.61 -27.38 -4.86
N GLN A 215 0.69 -28.52 -5.55
CA GLN A 215 -0.49 -29.30 -5.94
C GLN A 215 -0.77 -30.35 -4.84
N LYS A 216 -1.29 -29.91 -3.70
CA LYS A 216 -2.05 -30.78 -2.78
C LYS A 216 -3.16 -29.96 -2.12
#